data_68bc3e98284be5f8f8dfe31f66aba219
#
_entry.id   68bc3e98284be5f8f8dfe31f66aba219
#
_cell.length_a   1.000
_cell.length_b   1.000
_cell.length_c   1.000
_cell.angle_alpha   90.00
_cell.angle_beta   90.00
_cell.angle_gamma   90.00
#
_symmetry.space_group_name_H-M   'P 1'
#
loop_
_entity.id
_entity.type
_entity.pdbx_description
1 polymer ?
#
loop_
_entity_poly.entity_id
_entity_poly.type
_entity_poly.pdbx_seq_one_letter_code
_entity_poly.pdbx_strand_id
1 'polypeptide(L)'
;FAYITIHGVPGEDGKLQGYFDMISLPYSCCGVLAAALTFNKFFCNHYLNGFGIPIAKSIVLNKGEKVDEETIVSQLGLPLFVKPNGGGSSYGTSKVKEATQLTQAVNAALVEGDQVIIESFMKGTEITCGVYKTKEKSVVFPITEVVSKNEFFDTDAKYNGAVEEITPARLSAEITQKVQELTSKIYDLIGAKGIIRVDYIITEGDQINLLEVNTTPGMTATSFIPQQVRAAGLDIKDVMSDIIENELNK
;
A
#
# COMPACT_ATOMS: atom_id res chain seq x y z
N PHE A 1 -1.35 -5.17 -26.06
CA PHE A 1 -1.25 -5.31 -24.61
C PHE A 1 -0.37 -4.22 -24.02
N ALA A 2 -0.81 -3.60 -22.94
CA ALA A 2 0.00 -2.60 -22.21
C ALA A 2 0.47 -3.17 -20.87
N TYR A 3 1.79 -3.26 -20.66
CA TYR A 3 2.36 -3.58 -19.36
C TYR A 3 2.63 -2.28 -18.59
N ILE A 4 1.85 -2.01 -17.54
CA ILE A 4 1.89 -0.74 -16.81
C ILE A 4 2.81 -0.86 -15.61
N THR A 5 3.83 0.02 -15.54
CA THR A 5 4.76 0.17 -14.41
C THR A 5 4.90 1.63 -13.99
N ILE A 6 3.92 2.47 -14.36
CA ILE A 6 3.89 3.90 -14.04
C ILE A 6 3.36 4.07 -12.63
N HIS A 7 4.17 4.63 -11.74
CA HIS A 7 3.75 5.00 -10.39
C HIS A 7 3.02 6.35 -10.38
N GLY A 8 2.11 6.52 -9.43
CA GLY A 8 1.32 7.73 -9.29
C GLY A 8 0.32 7.93 -10.43
N VAL A 9 -0.04 9.18 -10.66
CA VAL A 9 -0.97 9.58 -11.72
C VAL A 9 -0.23 9.62 -13.07
N PRO A 10 -0.78 9.02 -14.15
CA PRO A 10 -2.10 8.38 -14.27
C PRO A 10 -2.08 6.84 -14.10
N GLY A 11 -0.99 6.24 -13.65
CA GLY A 11 -0.78 4.79 -13.64
C GLY A 11 -1.52 4.05 -12.52
N GLU A 12 -1.77 4.72 -11.38
CA GLU A 12 -2.34 4.10 -10.18
C GLU A 12 -3.74 4.61 -9.82
N ASP A 13 -4.24 5.70 -10.43
CA ASP A 13 -5.50 6.35 -10.07
C ASP A 13 -6.71 5.95 -10.91
N GLY A 14 -6.55 4.97 -11.81
CA GLY A 14 -7.62 4.47 -12.68
C GLY A 14 -7.77 5.21 -14.01
N LYS A 15 -7.13 6.37 -14.21
CA LYS A 15 -7.27 7.16 -15.44
C LYS A 15 -6.72 6.45 -16.67
N LEU A 16 -5.49 5.91 -16.55
CA LEU A 16 -4.86 5.18 -17.64
C LEU A 16 -5.62 3.88 -17.95
N GLN A 17 -6.08 3.18 -16.92
CA GLN A 17 -6.90 1.98 -17.04
C GLN A 17 -8.22 2.28 -17.78
N GLY A 18 -8.90 3.37 -17.40
CA GLY A 18 -10.12 3.81 -18.07
C GLY A 18 -9.92 4.17 -19.55
N TYR A 19 -8.78 4.79 -19.88
CA TYR A 19 -8.44 5.02 -21.28
C TYR A 19 -8.25 3.71 -22.06
N PHE A 20 -7.54 2.73 -21.48
CA PHE A 20 -7.33 1.44 -22.13
C PHE A 20 -8.63 0.62 -22.24
N ASP A 21 -9.51 0.69 -21.24
CA ASP A 21 -10.83 0.06 -21.32
C ASP A 21 -11.65 0.64 -22.48
N MET A 22 -11.65 1.97 -22.68
CA MET A 22 -12.38 2.63 -23.78
C MET A 22 -11.91 2.20 -25.18
N ILE A 23 -10.61 1.90 -25.34
CA ILE A 23 -10.04 1.45 -26.62
C ILE A 23 -9.88 -0.07 -26.70
N SER A 24 -10.41 -0.81 -25.72
CA SER A 24 -10.34 -2.27 -25.63
C SER A 24 -8.90 -2.82 -25.69
N LEU A 25 -7.94 -2.10 -25.11
CA LEU A 25 -6.54 -2.54 -24.99
C LEU A 25 -6.33 -3.28 -23.66
N PRO A 26 -6.02 -4.59 -23.67
CA PRO A 26 -5.69 -5.34 -22.46
C PRO A 26 -4.43 -4.80 -21.75
N TYR A 27 -4.41 -4.85 -20.41
CA TYR A 27 -3.31 -4.33 -19.60
C TYR A 27 -3.04 -5.15 -18.34
N SER A 28 -1.83 -4.99 -17.75
CA SER A 28 -1.24 -5.86 -16.74
C SER A 28 -1.68 -5.64 -15.29
N CYS A 29 -2.37 -4.55 -14.96
CA CYS A 29 -2.67 -4.16 -13.57
C CYS A 29 -4.17 -4.15 -13.28
N CYS A 30 -4.53 -3.75 -12.06
CA CYS A 30 -5.91 -3.60 -11.61
C CYS A 30 -6.74 -2.73 -12.55
N GLY A 31 -8.05 -3.02 -12.65
CA GLY A 31 -9.00 -2.19 -13.38
C GLY A 31 -9.30 -0.86 -12.68
N VAL A 32 -10.10 -0.02 -13.34
CA VAL A 32 -10.41 1.36 -12.92
C VAL A 32 -10.84 1.45 -11.46
N LEU A 33 -11.81 0.62 -11.05
CA LEU A 33 -12.37 0.70 -9.69
C LEU A 33 -11.32 0.36 -8.62
N ALA A 34 -10.60 -0.75 -8.79
CA ALA A 34 -9.58 -1.17 -7.83
C ALA A 34 -8.42 -0.16 -7.75
N ALA A 35 -7.96 0.34 -8.90
CA ALA A 35 -6.91 1.36 -8.95
C ALA A 35 -7.35 2.66 -8.26
N ALA A 36 -8.50 3.21 -8.60
CA ALA A 36 -9.01 4.43 -7.98
C ALA A 36 -9.29 4.28 -6.47
N LEU A 37 -9.85 3.13 -6.05
CA LEU A 37 -10.13 2.83 -4.65
C LEU A 37 -8.84 2.79 -3.83
N THR A 38 -7.83 2.04 -4.29
CA THR A 38 -6.57 1.84 -3.56
C THR A 38 -5.68 3.07 -3.56
N PHE A 39 -5.78 3.91 -4.58
CA PHE A 39 -5.06 5.18 -4.65
C PHE A 39 -5.52 6.18 -3.58
N ASN A 40 -6.79 6.11 -3.16
CA ASN A 40 -7.33 6.86 -2.03
C ASN A 40 -7.20 6.02 -0.75
N LYS A 41 -6.21 6.33 0.09
CA LYS A 41 -5.90 5.57 1.30
C LYS A 41 -7.08 5.45 2.27
N PHE A 42 -7.79 6.56 2.48
CA PHE A 42 -8.95 6.58 3.39
C PHE A 42 -10.07 5.66 2.88
N PHE A 43 -10.43 5.78 1.60
CA PHE A 43 -11.49 4.94 1.04
C PHE A 43 -11.10 3.47 1.00
N CYS A 44 -9.88 3.15 0.60
CA CYS A 44 -9.37 1.77 0.58
C CYS A 44 -9.42 1.14 1.97
N ASN A 45 -8.83 1.82 2.96
CA ASN A 45 -8.74 1.30 4.32
C ASN A 45 -10.13 1.12 4.94
N HIS A 46 -11.04 2.09 4.80
CA HIS A 46 -12.40 2.00 5.34
C HIS A 46 -13.27 0.97 4.60
N TYR A 47 -13.12 0.85 3.28
CA TYR A 47 -13.75 -0.23 2.53
C TYR A 47 -13.35 -1.61 3.07
N LEU A 48 -12.05 -1.84 3.23
CA LEU A 48 -11.54 -3.12 3.72
C LEU A 48 -11.84 -3.34 5.20
N ASN A 49 -11.89 -2.29 6.02
CA ASN A 49 -12.34 -2.37 7.41
C ASN A 49 -13.80 -2.85 7.54
N GLY A 50 -14.65 -2.52 6.58
CA GLY A 50 -16.03 -3.05 6.48
C GLY A 50 -16.11 -4.57 6.37
N PHE A 51 -15.02 -5.24 5.97
CA PHE A 51 -14.86 -6.71 5.95
C PHE A 51 -14.10 -7.27 7.16
N GLY A 52 -13.94 -6.45 8.22
CA GLY A 52 -13.27 -6.85 9.46
C GLY A 52 -11.74 -6.81 9.41
N ILE A 53 -11.14 -6.14 8.42
CA ILE A 53 -9.69 -5.97 8.34
C ILE A 53 -9.28 -4.79 9.24
N PRO A 54 -8.41 -4.99 10.24
CA PRO A 54 -7.98 -3.92 11.14
C PRO A 54 -7.19 -2.85 10.40
N ILE A 55 -7.45 -1.59 10.75
CA ILE A 55 -6.77 -0.40 10.20
C ILE A 55 -6.44 0.58 11.34
N ALA A 56 -5.57 1.56 11.08
CA ALA A 56 -5.42 2.71 11.97
C ALA A 56 -6.71 3.53 12.02
N LYS A 57 -7.02 4.10 13.20
CA LYS A 57 -8.04 5.16 13.27
C LYS A 57 -7.58 6.34 12.43
N SER A 58 -8.46 6.93 11.66
CA SER A 58 -8.08 8.01 10.75
C SER A 58 -9.16 9.07 10.58
N ILE A 59 -8.72 10.26 10.21
CA ILE A 59 -9.54 11.43 9.84
C ILE A 59 -9.03 11.94 8.50
N VAL A 60 -9.94 12.37 7.63
CA VAL A 60 -9.60 13.06 6.37
C VAL A 60 -9.93 14.55 6.51
N LEU A 61 -9.03 15.39 6.02
CA LEU A 61 -9.26 16.82 5.84
C LEU A 61 -9.10 17.18 4.36
N ASN A 62 -10.02 18.00 3.86
CA ASN A 62 -9.92 18.58 2.53
C ASN A 62 -9.17 19.92 2.59
N LYS A 63 -8.57 20.31 1.47
CA LYS A 63 -7.95 21.62 1.33
C LYS A 63 -8.92 22.73 1.65
N GLY A 64 -8.50 23.63 2.54
CA GLY A 64 -9.33 24.76 3.01
C GLY A 64 -10.17 24.44 4.26
N GLU A 65 -10.25 23.21 4.72
CA GLU A 65 -10.86 22.88 6.00
C GLU A 65 -9.98 23.33 7.18
N LYS A 66 -10.63 23.72 8.28
CA LYS A 66 -9.93 24.11 9.50
C LYS A 66 -9.33 22.90 10.18
N VAL A 67 -8.05 23.00 10.54
CA VAL A 67 -7.38 22.01 11.39
C VAL A 67 -7.77 22.27 12.84
N ASP A 68 -8.62 21.40 13.40
CA ASP A 68 -8.97 21.42 14.83
C ASP A 68 -8.05 20.45 15.57
N GLU A 69 -6.91 20.96 16.01
CA GLU A 69 -5.85 20.17 16.65
C GLU A 69 -6.33 19.46 17.90
N GLU A 70 -7.14 20.11 18.73
CA GLU A 70 -7.65 19.55 19.97
C GLU A 70 -8.58 18.35 19.70
N THR A 71 -9.55 18.53 18.79
CA THR A 71 -10.48 17.46 18.41
C THR A 71 -9.75 16.29 17.78
N ILE A 72 -8.82 16.54 16.85
CA ILE A 72 -8.07 15.48 16.16
C ILE A 72 -7.22 14.67 17.15
N VAL A 73 -6.48 15.35 18.03
CA VAL A 73 -5.63 14.69 19.04
C VAL A 73 -6.47 13.91 20.04
N SER A 74 -7.64 14.44 20.45
CA SER A 74 -8.52 13.72 21.36
C SER A 74 -9.08 12.43 20.79
N GLN A 75 -9.32 12.36 19.48
CA GLN A 75 -9.86 11.19 18.78
C GLN A 75 -8.81 10.15 18.42
N LEU A 76 -7.63 10.60 17.99
CA LEU A 76 -6.59 9.74 17.40
C LEU A 76 -5.42 9.44 18.36
N GLY A 77 -5.20 10.30 19.36
CA GLY A 77 -4.03 10.24 20.26
C GLY A 77 -2.76 10.78 19.59
N LEU A 78 -1.65 10.80 20.32
CA LEU A 78 -0.31 11.11 19.80
C LEU A 78 0.62 9.92 20.04
N PRO A 79 1.61 9.70 19.19
CA PRO A 79 1.90 10.44 17.96
C PRO A 79 0.94 10.10 16.82
N LEU A 80 0.90 10.96 15.79
CA LEU A 80 0.07 10.83 14.59
C LEU A 80 0.95 10.73 13.34
N PHE A 81 0.41 10.11 12.29
CA PHE A 81 0.92 10.27 10.93
C PHE A 81 -0.02 11.16 10.13
N VAL A 82 0.57 12.12 9.42
CA VAL A 82 -0.11 13.01 8.47
C VAL A 82 0.48 12.77 7.11
N LYS A 83 -0.34 12.44 6.11
CA LYS A 83 0.12 12.13 4.76
C LYS A 83 -0.92 12.53 3.70
N PRO A 84 -0.53 12.78 2.45
CA PRO A 84 -1.49 12.94 1.36
C PRO A 84 -2.40 11.71 1.27
N ASN A 85 -3.71 11.93 1.08
CA ASN A 85 -4.68 10.83 0.98
C ASN A 85 -4.54 10.06 -0.33
N GLY A 86 -4.19 10.75 -1.43
CA GLY A 86 -3.79 10.15 -2.70
C GLY A 86 -2.29 10.27 -2.94
N GLY A 87 -1.69 9.29 -3.60
CA GLY A 87 -0.25 9.31 -3.90
C GLY A 87 0.54 8.21 -3.21
N GLY A 88 1.84 8.18 -3.47
CA GLY A 88 2.77 7.14 -3.02
C GLY A 88 4.12 7.70 -2.57
N SER A 89 5.09 6.79 -2.36
CA SER A 89 6.50 7.11 -2.06
C SER A 89 6.75 7.96 -0.81
N SER A 90 5.80 8.02 0.13
CA SER A 90 5.91 8.76 1.40
C SER A 90 6.13 10.28 1.26
N TYR A 91 5.98 10.86 0.06
CA TYR A 91 6.07 12.32 -0.11
C TYR A 91 4.99 13.01 0.73
N GLY A 92 5.36 14.12 1.39
CA GLY A 92 4.47 14.87 2.27
C GLY A 92 4.04 14.14 3.54
N THR A 93 4.65 12.99 3.88
CA THR A 93 4.37 12.24 5.12
C THR A 93 5.14 12.82 6.29
N SER A 94 4.46 13.07 7.40
CA SER A 94 5.06 13.58 8.64
C SER A 94 4.56 12.81 9.86
N LYS A 95 5.47 12.55 10.82
CA LYS A 95 5.12 12.05 12.15
C LYS A 95 4.98 13.23 13.10
N VAL A 96 3.80 13.41 13.64
CA VAL A 96 3.43 14.49 14.57
C VAL A 96 3.49 13.95 15.99
N LYS A 97 4.40 14.50 16.81
CA LYS A 97 4.59 14.08 18.23
C LYS A 97 3.89 15.04 19.22
N GLU A 98 3.59 16.26 18.77
CA GLU A 98 2.97 17.32 19.59
C GLU A 98 1.84 17.99 18.79
N ALA A 99 0.72 18.34 19.44
CA ALA A 99 -0.44 18.94 18.78
C ALA A 99 -0.07 20.19 17.95
N THR A 100 0.84 21.01 18.45
CA THR A 100 1.31 22.26 17.80
C THR A 100 1.97 22.05 16.44
N GLN A 101 2.40 20.81 16.12
CA GLN A 101 3.00 20.44 14.83
C GLN A 101 1.96 20.09 13.77
N LEU A 102 0.69 19.83 14.18
CA LEU A 102 -0.32 19.23 13.32
C LEU A 102 -0.70 20.12 12.13
N THR A 103 -0.97 21.40 12.37
CA THR A 103 -1.31 22.35 11.30
C THR A 103 -0.19 22.48 10.26
N GLN A 104 1.06 22.51 10.69
CA GLN A 104 2.21 22.56 9.78
C GLN A 104 2.31 21.27 8.93
N ALA A 105 2.14 20.10 9.56
CA ALA A 105 2.19 18.81 8.88
C ALA A 105 1.05 18.67 7.84
N VAL A 106 -0.19 19.10 8.19
CA VAL A 106 -1.32 19.11 7.28
C VAL A 106 -1.05 20.01 6.07
N ASN A 107 -0.54 21.23 6.30
CA ASN A 107 -0.21 22.14 5.21
C ASN A 107 0.88 21.59 4.28
N ALA A 108 1.89 20.93 4.84
CA ALA A 108 2.94 20.27 4.05
C ALA A 108 2.37 19.14 3.17
N ALA A 109 1.49 18.30 3.73
CA ALA A 109 0.83 17.23 2.98
C ALA A 109 -0.12 17.75 1.89
N LEU A 110 -0.79 18.89 2.11
CA LEU A 110 -1.68 19.54 1.12
C LEU A 110 -0.94 20.18 -0.07
N VAL A 111 0.39 20.25 -0.04
CA VAL A 111 1.19 20.61 -1.24
C VAL A 111 1.12 19.51 -2.29
N GLU A 112 1.02 18.24 -1.86
CA GLU A 112 1.04 17.05 -2.72
C GLU A 112 -0.37 16.64 -3.21
N GLY A 113 -1.44 17.26 -2.68
CA GLY A 113 -2.82 16.93 -3.07
C GLY A 113 -3.87 17.75 -2.35
N ASP A 114 -5.14 17.50 -2.69
CA ASP A 114 -6.28 18.28 -2.15
C ASP A 114 -6.91 17.66 -0.90
N GLN A 115 -6.42 16.48 -0.48
CA GLN A 115 -6.86 15.78 0.72
C GLN A 115 -5.67 15.23 1.51
N VAL A 116 -5.81 15.27 2.83
CA VAL A 116 -4.84 14.72 3.78
C VAL A 116 -5.54 13.68 4.64
N ILE A 117 -4.89 12.54 4.87
CA ILE A 117 -5.29 11.57 5.88
C ILE A 117 -4.39 11.72 7.11
N ILE A 118 -5.02 11.75 8.28
CA ILE A 118 -4.37 11.80 9.59
C ILE A 118 -4.69 10.48 10.28
N GLU A 119 -3.66 9.73 10.68
CA GLU A 119 -3.81 8.39 11.25
C GLU A 119 -3.15 8.27 12.61
N SER A 120 -3.78 7.48 13.50
CA SER A 120 -3.12 7.06 14.74
C SER A 120 -1.85 6.26 14.44
N PHE A 121 -0.80 6.47 15.23
CA PHE A 121 0.43 5.70 15.11
C PHE A 121 0.20 4.24 15.53
N MET A 122 0.56 3.33 14.64
CA MET A 122 0.61 1.91 14.94
C MET A 122 2.06 1.51 15.26
N LYS A 123 2.33 1.15 16.51
CA LYS A 123 3.66 0.66 16.91
C LYS A 123 3.75 -0.84 16.65
N GLY A 124 4.68 -1.24 15.79
CA GLY A 124 4.83 -2.65 15.45
C GLY A 124 5.90 -2.91 14.41
N THR A 125 5.87 -4.11 13.83
CA THR A 125 6.74 -4.54 12.74
C THR A 125 6.06 -4.27 11.41
N GLU A 126 6.71 -3.49 10.55
CA GLU A 126 6.24 -3.24 9.18
C GLU A 126 6.62 -4.40 8.29
N ILE A 127 5.65 -4.88 7.53
CA ILE A 127 5.82 -5.97 6.58
C ILE A 127 5.09 -5.69 5.27
N THR A 128 5.53 -6.32 4.20
CA THR A 128 4.87 -6.22 2.90
C THR A 128 4.76 -7.58 2.24
N CYS A 129 3.63 -7.84 1.58
CA CYS A 129 3.33 -9.10 0.93
C CYS A 129 2.74 -8.87 -0.47
N GLY A 130 3.35 -9.47 -1.47
CA GLY A 130 2.86 -9.44 -2.84
C GLY A 130 1.98 -10.64 -3.18
N VAL A 131 1.08 -10.45 -4.15
CA VAL A 131 0.19 -11.49 -4.64
C VAL A 131 -0.20 -11.22 -6.09
N TYR A 132 -0.36 -12.29 -6.87
CA TYR A 132 -1.09 -12.25 -8.13
C TYR A 132 -1.96 -13.49 -8.28
N LYS A 133 -3.05 -13.38 -9.04
CA LYS A 133 -3.91 -14.50 -9.39
C LYS A 133 -4.21 -14.50 -10.88
N THR A 134 -4.32 -15.71 -11.43
CA THR A 134 -4.82 -15.99 -12.77
C THR A 134 -6.02 -16.93 -12.66
N LYS A 135 -6.64 -17.30 -13.79
CA LYS A 135 -7.70 -18.34 -13.80
C LYS A 135 -7.24 -19.67 -13.22
N GLU A 136 -5.93 -19.97 -13.31
CA GLU A 136 -5.36 -21.28 -12.95
C GLU A 136 -4.52 -21.24 -11.70
N LYS A 137 -3.99 -20.06 -11.31
CA LYS A 137 -2.99 -19.94 -10.23
C LYS A 137 -3.41 -18.88 -9.22
N SER A 138 -3.13 -19.14 -7.95
CA SER A 138 -3.15 -18.13 -6.87
C SER A 138 -1.80 -18.18 -6.18
N VAL A 139 -0.98 -17.15 -6.37
CA VAL A 139 0.39 -17.10 -5.87
C VAL A 139 0.53 -15.93 -4.92
N VAL A 140 0.72 -16.23 -3.63
CA VAL A 140 1.07 -15.25 -2.60
C VAL A 140 2.55 -15.41 -2.30
N PHE A 141 3.31 -14.35 -2.44
CA PHE A 141 4.76 -14.40 -2.29
C PHE A 141 5.20 -14.49 -0.82
N PRO A 142 6.47 -14.88 -0.56
CA PRO A 142 7.09 -14.71 0.74
C PRO A 142 7.03 -13.24 1.20
N ILE A 143 6.81 -13.05 2.49
CA ILE A 143 6.69 -11.73 3.11
C ILE A 143 8.07 -11.08 3.24
N THR A 144 8.16 -9.78 3.06
CA THR A 144 9.34 -8.98 3.38
C THR A 144 9.09 -8.19 4.67
N GLU A 145 10.01 -8.25 5.61
CA GLU A 145 10.06 -7.39 6.79
C GLU A 145 10.85 -6.13 6.45
N VAL A 146 10.32 -4.97 6.85
CA VAL A 146 10.91 -3.65 6.61
C VAL A 146 11.43 -3.13 7.94
N VAL A 147 12.76 -3.10 8.11
CA VAL A 147 13.42 -2.66 9.34
C VAL A 147 13.99 -1.28 9.13
N SER A 148 13.35 -0.26 9.69
CA SER A 148 13.89 1.09 9.68
C SER A 148 14.90 1.26 10.81
N LYS A 149 16.08 1.81 10.51
CA LYS A 149 17.07 2.24 11.52
C LYS A 149 16.65 3.55 12.18
N ASN A 150 15.70 4.27 11.59
CA ASN A 150 15.12 5.50 12.12
C ASN A 150 13.82 5.22 12.85
N GLU A 151 13.30 6.20 13.61
CA GLU A 151 12.03 6.06 14.33
C GLU A 151 10.81 5.80 13.40
N PHE A 152 10.92 6.04 12.08
CA PHE A 152 9.94 5.64 11.07
C PHE A 152 10.55 5.66 9.66
N PHE A 153 9.82 5.05 8.73
CA PHE A 153 10.16 4.94 7.31
C PHE A 153 9.76 6.21 6.56
N ASP A 154 10.68 7.19 6.49
CA ASP A 154 10.50 8.41 5.69
C ASP A 154 11.16 8.31 4.31
N THR A 155 10.98 9.35 3.47
CA THR A 155 11.60 9.44 2.16
C THR A 155 13.12 9.37 2.22
N ASP A 156 13.73 9.95 3.24
CA ASP A 156 15.19 9.94 3.42
C ASP A 156 15.68 8.54 3.80
N ALA A 157 14.95 7.83 4.66
CA ALA A 157 15.25 6.44 5.02
C ALA A 157 15.17 5.51 3.81
N LYS A 158 14.18 5.72 2.94
CA LYS A 158 13.93 4.89 1.74
C LYS A 158 15.04 4.99 0.69
N TYR A 159 15.64 6.18 0.51
CA TYR A 159 16.63 6.40 -0.55
C TYR A 159 18.07 6.39 -0.06
N ASN A 160 18.32 6.58 1.24
CA ASN A 160 19.68 6.68 1.81
C ASN A 160 20.18 5.40 2.48
N GLY A 161 19.54 4.23 2.25
CA GLY A 161 20.01 2.94 2.78
C GLY A 161 19.83 2.79 4.30
N ALA A 162 18.96 3.59 4.93
CA ALA A 162 18.63 3.49 6.35
C ALA A 162 17.60 2.39 6.66
N VAL A 163 17.22 1.59 5.65
CA VAL A 163 16.23 0.52 5.74
C VAL A 163 16.88 -0.79 5.36
N GLU A 164 16.63 -1.81 6.17
CA GLU A 164 16.97 -3.20 5.88
C GLU A 164 15.70 -3.94 5.48
N GLU A 165 15.74 -4.62 4.34
CA GLU A 165 14.63 -5.42 3.81
C GLU A 165 14.99 -6.90 3.95
N ILE A 166 14.21 -7.63 4.73
CA ILE A 166 14.49 -9.05 5.04
C ILE A 166 13.41 -9.92 4.41
N THR A 167 13.81 -10.72 3.40
CA THR A 167 12.92 -11.64 2.69
C THR A 167 13.52 -13.07 2.69
N PRO A 168 12.86 -14.09 3.23
CA PRO A 168 11.58 -14.04 3.98
C PRO A 168 11.68 -13.29 5.31
N ALA A 169 10.55 -12.70 5.74
CA ALA A 169 10.42 -12.00 7.02
C ALA A 169 10.64 -12.92 8.21
N ARG A 170 11.15 -12.39 9.31
CA ARG A 170 11.41 -13.10 10.58
C ARG A 170 10.13 -13.26 11.40
N LEU A 171 9.15 -13.96 10.84
CA LEU A 171 7.83 -14.22 11.44
C LEU A 171 7.66 -15.70 11.78
N SER A 172 6.79 -16.00 12.73
CA SER A 172 6.36 -17.39 12.96
C SER A 172 5.59 -17.94 11.74
N ALA A 173 5.57 -19.26 11.57
CA ALA A 173 4.83 -19.90 10.48
C ALA A 173 3.33 -19.55 10.55
N GLU A 174 2.76 -19.46 11.77
CA GLU A 174 1.36 -19.10 11.97
C GLU A 174 1.05 -17.67 11.48
N ILE A 175 1.87 -16.68 11.85
CA ILE A 175 1.70 -15.29 11.42
C ILE A 175 1.93 -15.17 9.93
N THR A 176 2.94 -15.83 9.38
CA THR A 176 3.20 -15.88 7.93
C THR A 176 1.96 -16.35 7.17
N GLN A 177 1.36 -17.45 7.60
CA GLN A 177 0.16 -17.99 6.97
C GLN A 177 -1.01 -17.00 7.06
N LYS A 178 -1.28 -16.42 8.25
CA LYS A 178 -2.36 -15.43 8.43
C LYS A 178 -2.20 -14.21 7.52
N VAL A 179 -0.98 -13.67 7.39
CA VAL A 179 -0.70 -12.54 6.50
C VAL A 179 -0.95 -12.92 5.04
N GLN A 180 -0.49 -14.09 4.61
CA GLN A 180 -0.67 -14.55 3.24
C GLN A 180 -2.16 -14.80 2.90
N GLU A 181 -2.91 -15.41 3.81
CA GLU A 181 -4.36 -15.61 3.67
C GLU A 181 -5.09 -14.26 3.60
N LEU A 182 -4.73 -13.31 4.47
CA LEU A 182 -5.30 -11.97 4.47
C LEU A 182 -4.99 -11.23 3.17
N THR A 183 -3.75 -11.32 2.67
CA THR A 183 -3.33 -10.71 1.40
C THR A 183 -4.12 -11.28 0.22
N SER A 184 -4.30 -12.60 0.19
CA SER A 184 -5.14 -13.27 -0.81
C SER A 184 -6.61 -12.83 -0.72
N LYS A 185 -7.16 -12.68 0.49
CA LYS A 185 -8.53 -12.16 0.72
C LYS A 185 -8.68 -10.72 0.25
N ILE A 186 -7.72 -9.85 0.54
CA ILE A 186 -7.74 -8.44 0.09
C ILE A 186 -7.74 -8.38 -1.43
N TYR A 187 -6.93 -9.20 -2.10
CA TYR A 187 -6.91 -9.29 -3.56
C TYR A 187 -8.30 -9.51 -4.15
N ASP A 188 -9.04 -10.48 -3.58
CA ASP A 188 -10.40 -10.80 -4.04
C ASP A 188 -11.40 -9.68 -3.71
N LEU A 189 -11.34 -9.11 -2.49
CA LEU A 189 -12.26 -8.08 -2.04
C LEU A 189 -12.22 -6.80 -2.88
N ILE A 190 -11.02 -6.40 -3.35
CA ILE A 190 -10.88 -5.21 -4.21
C ILE A 190 -11.06 -5.53 -5.70
N GLY A 191 -11.27 -6.80 -6.07
CA GLY A 191 -11.34 -7.23 -7.47
C GLY A 191 -10.03 -6.98 -8.21
N ALA A 192 -8.90 -7.27 -7.57
CA ALA A 192 -7.59 -7.03 -8.14
C ALA A 192 -7.31 -7.85 -9.39
N LYS A 193 -6.39 -7.35 -10.22
CA LYS A 193 -5.79 -8.03 -11.37
C LYS A 193 -4.28 -7.77 -11.38
N GLY A 194 -3.53 -8.66 -12.03
CA GLY A 194 -2.08 -8.54 -12.06
C GLY A 194 -1.45 -8.68 -10.69
N ILE A 195 -0.32 -8.02 -10.47
CA ILE A 195 0.39 -8.04 -9.19
C ILE A 195 -0.05 -6.87 -8.34
N ILE A 196 -0.40 -7.15 -7.09
CA ILE A 196 -0.54 -6.12 -6.06
C ILE A 196 0.44 -6.38 -4.91
N ARG A 197 0.74 -5.35 -4.14
CA ARG A 197 1.48 -5.41 -2.89
C ARG A 197 0.63 -4.81 -1.78
N VAL A 198 0.55 -5.52 -0.67
CA VAL A 198 -0.19 -5.06 0.50
C VAL A 198 0.79 -4.87 1.64
N ASP A 199 0.76 -3.70 2.25
CA ASP A 199 1.65 -3.29 3.32
C ASP A 199 0.89 -3.31 4.64
N TYR A 200 1.51 -3.84 5.71
CA TYR A 200 0.89 -4.04 7.01
C TYR A 200 1.81 -3.61 8.15
N ILE A 201 1.20 -3.40 9.31
CA ILE A 201 1.92 -3.29 10.59
C ILE A 201 1.38 -4.35 11.53
N ILE A 202 2.26 -5.24 12.01
CA ILE A 202 1.95 -6.21 13.05
C ILE A 202 2.20 -5.54 14.40
N THR A 203 1.13 -5.28 15.13
CA THR A 203 1.18 -4.65 16.46
C THR A 203 1.23 -5.69 17.57
N GLU A 204 1.26 -5.24 18.83
CA GLU A 204 1.24 -6.11 20.00
C GLU A 204 0.08 -7.10 19.95
N GLY A 205 0.32 -8.35 20.37
CA GLY A 205 -0.66 -9.44 20.29
C GLY A 205 -0.84 -10.01 18.90
N ASP A 206 0.15 -9.85 18.02
CA ASP A 206 0.15 -10.37 16.64
C ASP A 206 -1.03 -9.86 15.77
N GLN A 207 -1.57 -8.68 16.10
CA GLN A 207 -2.62 -8.08 15.32
C GLN A 207 -2.07 -7.51 14.01
N ILE A 208 -2.57 -8.05 12.88
CA ILE A 208 -2.19 -7.63 11.53
C ILE A 208 -3.10 -6.46 11.13
N ASN A 209 -2.52 -5.27 10.99
CA ASN A 209 -3.23 -4.05 10.59
C ASN A 209 -2.82 -3.66 9.18
N LEU A 210 -3.80 -3.39 8.32
CA LEU A 210 -3.57 -2.89 6.97
C LEU A 210 -3.00 -1.47 7.03
N LEU A 211 -1.95 -1.22 6.28
CA LEU A 211 -1.38 0.11 6.06
C LEU A 211 -1.84 0.69 4.71
N GLU A 212 -1.53 0.00 3.61
CA GLU A 212 -1.95 0.40 2.26
C GLU A 212 -1.94 -0.76 1.26
N VAL A 213 -2.58 -0.57 0.11
CA VAL A 213 -2.56 -1.49 -1.03
C VAL A 213 -1.99 -0.78 -2.26
N ASN A 214 -0.98 -1.38 -2.87
CA ASN A 214 -0.31 -0.86 -4.07
C ASN A 214 -0.66 -1.73 -5.28
N THR A 215 -1.33 -1.16 -6.27
CA THR A 215 -1.81 -1.88 -7.47
C THR A 215 -0.85 -1.82 -8.66
N THR A 216 0.18 -1.01 -8.57
CA THR A 216 1.29 -0.95 -9.54
C THR A 216 2.62 -0.92 -8.78
N PRO A 217 2.99 -2.02 -8.09
CA PRO A 217 4.18 -2.04 -7.25
C PRO A 217 5.46 -1.92 -8.07
N GLY A 218 6.54 -1.44 -7.44
CA GLY A 218 7.85 -1.31 -8.05
C GLY A 218 8.38 -2.64 -8.59
N MET A 219 9.00 -2.59 -9.79
CA MET A 219 9.47 -3.76 -10.52
C MET A 219 10.98 -3.69 -10.86
N THR A 220 11.73 -2.76 -10.23
CA THR A 220 13.19 -2.77 -10.35
C THR A 220 13.79 -3.96 -9.60
N ALA A 221 15.00 -4.37 -9.93
CA ALA A 221 15.65 -5.55 -9.34
C ALA A 221 15.71 -5.52 -7.79
N THR A 222 15.73 -4.32 -7.21
CA THR A 222 15.76 -4.07 -5.76
C THR A 222 14.39 -3.79 -5.14
N SER A 223 13.31 -3.75 -5.94
CA SER A 223 11.95 -3.57 -5.42
C SER A 223 11.46 -4.84 -4.70
N PHE A 224 10.50 -4.69 -3.79
CA PHE A 224 9.95 -5.79 -2.98
C PHE A 224 9.44 -6.96 -3.82
N ILE A 225 8.64 -6.70 -4.86
CA ILE A 225 8.06 -7.78 -5.67
C ILE A 225 9.13 -8.67 -6.32
N PRO A 226 10.13 -8.15 -7.07
CA PRO A 226 11.20 -8.98 -7.59
C PRO A 226 12.03 -9.70 -6.52
N GLN A 227 12.20 -9.13 -5.33
CA GLN A 227 12.86 -9.82 -4.22
C GLN A 227 12.03 -11.01 -3.72
N GLN A 228 10.72 -10.81 -3.52
CA GLN A 228 9.78 -11.83 -3.07
C GLN A 228 9.62 -12.96 -4.11
N VAL A 229 9.58 -12.63 -5.40
CA VAL A 229 9.56 -13.61 -6.50
C VAL A 229 10.79 -14.50 -6.45
N ARG A 230 12.00 -13.91 -6.31
CA ARG A 230 13.24 -14.70 -6.16
C ARG A 230 13.23 -15.56 -4.91
N ALA A 231 12.75 -15.05 -3.78
CA ALA A 231 12.63 -15.80 -2.53
C ALA A 231 11.64 -16.95 -2.63
N ALA A 232 10.63 -16.84 -3.49
CA ALA A 232 9.69 -17.93 -3.83
C ALA A 232 10.30 -18.97 -4.76
N GLY A 233 11.53 -18.81 -5.26
CA GLY A 233 12.14 -19.67 -6.26
C GLY A 233 11.52 -19.52 -7.65
N LEU A 234 10.86 -18.40 -7.93
CA LEU A 234 10.20 -18.11 -9.20
C LEU A 234 11.07 -17.15 -10.05
N ASP A 235 10.84 -17.18 -11.37
CA ASP A 235 11.39 -16.18 -12.29
C ASP A 235 10.35 -15.08 -12.53
N ILE A 236 10.78 -13.82 -12.45
CA ILE A 236 9.92 -12.66 -12.70
C ILE A 236 9.35 -12.68 -14.13
N LYS A 237 10.09 -13.22 -15.08
CA LYS A 237 9.65 -13.40 -16.47
C LYS A 237 8.42 -14.32 -16.54
N ASP A 238 8.45 -15.43 -15.78
CA ASP A 238 7.33 -16.38 -15.77
C ASP A 238 6.09 -15.75 -15.13
N VAL A 239 6.27 -15.01 -14.03
CA VAL A 239 5.18 -14.26 -13.39
C VAL A 239 4.58 -13.22 -14.33
N MET A 240 5.40 -12.47 -15.07
CA MET A 240 4.92 -11.51 -16.07
C MET A 240 4.18 -12.21 -17.22
N SER A 241 4.69 -13.36 -17.69
CA SER A 241 4.05 -14.15 -18.74
C SER A 241 2.69 -14.67 -18.30
N ASP A 242 2.59 -15.23 -17.08
CA ASP A 242 1.31 -15.67 -16.49
C ASP A 242 0.25 -14.54 -16.53
N ILE A 243 0.64 -13.31 -16.17
CA ILE A 243 -0.27 -12.16 -16.15
C ILE A 243 -0.69 -11.77 -17.57
N ILE A 244 0.26 -11.68 -18.50
CA ILE A 244 0.00 -11.33 -19.91
C ILE A 244 -0.96 -12.34 -20.54
N GLU A 245 -0.64 -13.62 -20.42
CA GLU A 245 -1.44 -14.71 -20.99
C GLU A 245 -2.84 -14.76 -20.37
N ASN A 246 -2.96 -14.57 -19.05
CA ASN A 246 -4.25 -14.52 -18.36
C ASN A 246 -5.16 -13.40 -18.89
N GLU A 247 -4.60 -12.24 -19.21
CA GLU A 247 -5.38 -11.09 -19.70
C GLU A 247 -5.70 -11.20 -21.22
N LEU A 248 -4.82 -11.80 -22.00
CA LEU A 248 -5.04 -12.00 -23.44
C LEU A 248 -6.03 -13.13 -23.74
N ASN A 249 -6.18 -14.11 -22.82
CA ASN A 249 -7.06 -15.28 -22.99
C ASN A 249 -8.42 -15.14 -22.25
N LYS A 250 -8.86 -13.89 -22.01
CA LYS A 250 -10.18 -13.59 -21.41
C LYS A 250 -11.33 -13.68 -22.39
#